data_056d6306a0c685e9b5b0cf9daaa4288d
#
_entry.id   056d6306a0c685e9b5b0cf9daaa4288d
#
_cell.length_a   1.000
_cell.length_b   1.000
_cell.length_c   1.000
_cell.angle_alpha   90.00
_cell.angle_beta   90.00
_cell.angle_gamma   90.00
#
_symmetry.space_group_name_H-M   'P 1'
#
loop_
_entity.id
_entity.type
_entity.pdbx_description
1 polymer ?
#
loop_
_entity_poly.entity_id
_entity_poly.type
_entity_poly.pdbx_seq_one_letter_code
_entity_poly.pdbx_strand_id
1 'polypeptide(L)'
;LSRIWFIYSMNNLPDDSALKDRIYTIQVPGYKTKEKVRIVIDYLFPKVLKNIQHNDDVIKISDEVAEYLINRVSSDEDKGVRTLEKAVKDIVNKINFMIHNQDENGKLIGFSLSFSISKKLSYPLELTKEMIDLFCKAVAKNETNLSLYM
;
A
#
# COMPACT_ATOMS: atom_id res chain seq x y z
N LEU A 1 4.03 -42.88 2.56
CA LEU A 1 4.47 -41.46 2.36
C LEU A 1 5.11 -41.25 0.98
N SER A 2 5.59 -42.29 0.29
CA SER A 2 6.28 -42.19 -1.02
C SER A 2 5.39 -41.69 -2.19
N ARG A 3 4.09 -41.54 -2.00
CA ARG A 3 3.13 -41.03 -3.00
C ARG A 3 2.61 -39.62 -2.68
N ILE A 4 3.21 -38.91 -1.68
CA ILE A 4 2.78 -37.59 -1.26
C ILE A 4 3.85 -36.59 -1.67
N TRP A 5 3.42 -35.52 -2.33
CA TRP A 5 4.26 -34.38 -2.67
C TRP A 5 4.04 -33.30 -1.62
N PHE A 6 5.12 -32.81 -1.04
CA PHE A 6 5.08 -31.69 -0.09
C PHE A 6 5.57 -30.43 -0.80
N ILE A 7 4.79 -29.38 -0.73
CA ILE A 7 5.13 -28.05 -1.26
C ILE A 7 5.18 -27.08 -0.07
N TYR A 8 6.33 -26.44 0.11
CA TYR A 8 6.53 -25.47 1.18
C TYR A 8 6.90 -24.09 0.59
N SER A 9 6.48 -23.03 1.27
CA SER A 9 6.99 -21.68 1.03
C SER A 9 7.91 -21.28 2.17
N MET A 10 9.04 -20.67 1.86
CA MET A 10 10.03 -20.24 2.85
C MET A 10 10.69 -18.94 2.40
N ASN A 11 11.11 -18.11 3.34
CA ASN A 11 11.87 -16.89 3.03
C ASN A 11 13.36 -17.17 2.85
N ASN A 12 13.91 -18.09 3.65
CA ASN A 12 15.30 -18.49 3.60
C ASN A 12 15.39 -20.00 3.46
N LEU A 13 16.44 -20.45 2.80
CA LEU A 13 16.76 -21.89 2.78
C LEU A 13 17.11 -22.36 4.18
N PRO A 14 16.73 -23.60 4.56
CA PRO A 14 17.14 -24.17 5.83
C PRO A 14 18.67 -24.26 5.92
N ASP A 15 19.22 -24.13 7.13
CA ASP A 15 20.68 -24.18 7.32
C ASP A 15 21.24 -25.62 7.23
N ASP A 16 20.39 -26.62 7.45
CA ASP A 16 20.76 -28.04 7.38
C ASP A 16 21.08 -28.46 5.94
N SER A 17 22.32 -28.89 5.70
CA SER A 17 22.81 -29.33 4.41
C SER A 17 22.10 -30.57 3.88
N ALA A 18 21.81 -31.54 4.75
CA ALA A 18 21.12 -32.77 4.38
C ALA A 18 19.67 -32.51 3.94
N LEU A 19 19.06 -31.47 4.48
CA LEU A 19 17.73 -31.03 4.05
C LEU A 19 17.80 -30.27 2.73
N LYS A 20 18.80 -29.40 2.54
CA LYS A 20 19.03 -28.70 1.26
C LYS A 20 19.15 -29.65 0.08
N ASP A 21 19.90 -30.73 0.25
CA ASP A 21 20.15 -31.71 -0.81
C ASP A 21 18.89 -32.51 -1.22
N ARG A 22 17.87 -32.50 -0.39
CA ARG A 22 16.60 -33.24 -0.61
C ARG A 22 15.44 -32.39 -1.07
N ILE A 23 15.61 -31.06 -1.11
CA ILE A 23 14.58 -30.11 -1.50
C ILE A 23 14.87 -29.60 -2.89
N TYR A 24 13.90 -29.70 -3.80
CA TYR A 24 13.93 -28.97 -5.04
C TYR A 24 13.47 -27.54 -4.80
N THR A 25 14.38 -26.59 -4.95
CA THR A 25 14.12 -25.17 -4.65
C THR A 25 13.77 -24.41 -5.92
N ILE A 26 12.64 -23.72 -5.90
CA ILE A 26 12.24 -22.76 -6.90
C ILE A 26 12.35 -21.37 -6.29
N GLN A 27 13.26 -20.55 -6.83
CA GLN A 27 13.37 -19.16 -6.40
C GLN A 27 12.31 -18.30 -7.10
N VAL A 28 11.50 -17.60 -6.30
CA VAL A 28 10.54 -16.61 -6.78
C VAL A 28 11.17 -15.22 -6.58
N PRO A 29 11.59 -14.54 -7.66
CA PRO A 29 12.18 -13.22 -7.55
C PRO A 29 11.13 -12.21 -7.06
N GLY A 30 11.58 -11.15 -6.40
CA GLY A 30 10.73 -10.02 -6.06
C GLY A 30 10.35 -9.20 -7.29
N TYR A 31 9.34 -8.37 -7.15
CA TYR A 31 8.86 -7.51 -8.22
C TYR A 31 9.81 -6.33 -8.48
N LYS A 32 10.03 -6.03 -9.75
CA LYS A 32 10.73 -4.80 -10.19
C LYS A 32 9.80 -3.60 -10.05
N THR A 33 10.36 -2.39 -9.98
CA THR A 33 9.58 -1.14 -9.84
C THR A 33 8.49 -1.01 -10.90
N LYS A 34 8.78 -1.30 -12.15
CA LYS A 34 7.78 -1.26 -13.24
C LYS A 34 6.63 -2.25 -13.05
N GLU A 35 6.93 -3.43 -12.52
CA GLU A 35 5.91 -4.43 -12.20
C GLU A 35 5.07 -4.00 -11.00
N LYS A 36 5.71 -3.42 -9.98
CA LYS A 36 5.02 -2.83 -8.83
C LYS A 36 4.07 -1.70 -9.24
N VAL A 37 4.46 -0.84 -10.20
CA VAL A 37 3.58 0.22 -10.75
C VAL A 37 2.31 -0.40 -11.33
N ARG A 38 2.44 -1.42 -12.16
CA ARG A 38 1.27 -2.12 -12.73
C ARG A 38 0.43 -2.79 -11.66
N ILE A 39 1.04 -3.43 -10.68
CA ILE A 39 0.33 -4.04 -9.56
C ILE A 39 -0.44 -2.98 -8.75
N VAL A 40 0.14 -1.82 -8.51
CA VAL A 40 -0.52 -0.72 -7.80
C VAL A 40 -1.75 -0.24 -8.57
N ILE A 41 -1.60 0.06 -9.88
CA ILE A 41 -2.64 0.65 -10.70
C ILE A 41 -3.75 -0.36 -11.03
N ASP A 42 -3.36 -1.55 -11.53
CA ASP A 42 -4.30 -2.49 -12.13
C ASP A 42 -4.94 -3.43 -11.09
N TYR A 43 -4.35 -3.55 -9.88
CA TYR A 43 -4.81 -4.50 -8.87
C TYR A 43 -5.07 -3.89 -7.50
N LEU A 44 -4.12 -3.13 -6.92
CA LEU A 44 -4.23 -2.69 -5.54
C LEU A 44 -5.29 -1.59 -5.38
N PHE A 45 -5.28 -0.56 -6.22
CA PHE A 45 -6.30 0.48 -6.18
C PHE A 45 -7.70 -0.06 -6.45
N PRO A 46 -7.97 -0.81 -7.54
CA PRO A 46 -9.27 -1.42 -7.79
C PRO A 46 -9.74 -2.32 -6.65
N LYS A 47 -8.87 -3.18 -6.13
CA LYS A 47 -9.16 -4.05 -5.00
C LYS A 47 -9.61 -3.28 -3.75
N VAL A 48 -8.91 -2.20 -3.41
CA VAL A 48 -9.22 -1.40 -2.23
C VAL A 48 -10.50 -0.59 -2.44
N LEU A 49 -10.70 0.01 -3.61
CA LEU A 49 -11.91 0.76 -3.95
C LEU A 49 -13.15 -0.14 -3.88
N LYS A 50 -13.07 -1.34 -4.42
CA LYS A 50 -14.14 -2.33 -4.33
C LYS A 50 -14.50 -2.69 -2.89
N ASN A 51 -13.52 -2.78 -1.99
CA ASN A 51 -13.77 -3.08 -0.58
C ASN A 51 -14.57 -1.98 0.14
N ILE A 52 -14.49 -0.72 -0.33
CA ILE A 52 -15.27 0.40 0.20
C ILE A 52 -16.52 0.70 -0.66
N GLN A 53 -16.92 -0.24 -1.51
CA GLN A 53 -18.10 -0.17 -2.39
C GLN A 53 -18.07 1.01 -3.39
N HIS A 54 -16.88 1.42 -3.80
CA HIS A 54 -16.67 2.40 -4.86
C HIS A 54 -16.30 1.72 -6.18
N ASN A 55 -16.61 2.41 -7.28
CA ASN A 55 -16.20 2.00 -8.62
C ASN A 55 -14.70 2.25 -8.83
N ASP A 56 -14.08 1.48 -9.72
CA ASP A 56 -12.65 1.54 -10.00
C ASP A 56 -12.17 2.90 -10.55
N ASP A 57 -13.08 3.69 -11.14
CA ASP A 57 -12.79 5.01 -11.75
C ASP A 57 -12.82 6.19 -10.77
N VAL A 58 -13.13 5.96 -9.51
CA VAL A 58 -13.37 7.03 -8.53
C VAL A 58 -12.06 7.72 -8.10
N ILE A 59 -10.97 6.96 -8.04
CA ILE A 59 -9.61 7.50 -7.80
C ILE A 59 -8.72 7.07 -8.95
N LYS A 60 -8.15 8.04 -9.65
CA LYS A 60 -7.19 7.82 -10.73
C LYS A 60 -5.77 8.10 -10.23
N ILE A 61 -4.83 7.29 -10.69
CA ILE A 61 -3.41 7.45 -10.39
C ILE A 61 -2.62 7.29 -11.70
N SER A 62 -1.70 8.21 -11.97
CA SER A 62 -0.79 8.11 -13.11
C SER A 62 0.41 7.19 -12.78
N ASP A 63 1.08 6.69 -13.83
CA ASP A 63 2.29 5.86 -13.67
C ASP A 63 3.37 6.58 -12.84
N GLU A 64 3.56 7.89 -13.07
CA GLU A 64 4.54 8.69 -12.34
C GLU A 64 4.21 8.82 -10.84
N VAL A 65 2.93 8.99 -10.52
CA VAL A 65 2.48 9.11 -9.11
C VAL A 65 2.54 7.76 -8.42
N ALA A 66 2.25 6.67 -9.14
CA ALA A 66 2.41 5.32 -8.63
C ALA A 66 3.89 4.98 -8.35
N GLU A 67 4.80 5.35 -9.25
CA GLU A 67 6.24 5.19 -9.04
C GLU A 67 6.74 6.02 -7.84
N TYR A 68 6.24 7.26 -7.70
CA TYR A 68 6.54 8.10 -6.55
C TYR A 68 6.09 7.46 -5.23
N LEU A 69 4.87 6.91 -5.19
CA LEU A 69 4.34 6.18 -4.04
C LEU A 69 5.24 4.98 -3.68
N ILE A 70 5.64 4.19 -4.68
CA ILE A 70 6.51 3.03 -4.48
C ILE A 70 7.83 3.44 -3.84
N ASN A 71 8.50 4.45 -4.41
CA ASN A 71 9.79 4.94 -3.91
C ASN A 71 9.69 5.55 -2.50
N ARG A 72 8.51 6.05 -2.12
CA ARG A 72 8.28 6.64 -0.81
C ARG A 72 8.02 5.62 0.29
N VAL A 73 7.42 4.50 -0.06
CA VAL A 73 6.87 3.52 0.89
C VAL A 73 7.68 2.23 0.94
N SER A 74 8.29 1.83 -0.18
CA SER A 74 9.09 0.60 -0.26
C SER A 74 10.56 0.92 -0.05
N SER A 75 11.23 0.15 0.81
CA SER A 75 12.68 0.09 0.84
C SER A 75 13.20 -0.84 -0.29
N ASP A 76 14.49 -0.72 -0.61
CA ASP A 76 15.16 -1.60 -1.59
C ASP A 76 15.11 -3.09 -1.18
N GLU A 77 14.97 -3.36 0.12
CA GLU A 77 14.85 -4.70 0.69
C GLU A 77 13.41 -5.27 0.54
N ASP A 78 12.41 -4.41 0.34
CA ASP A 78 11.01 -4.83 0.19
C ASP A 78 10.73 -5.39 -1.20
N LYS A 79 10.99 -6.68 -1.36
CA LYS A 79 10.79 -7.43 -2.62
C LYS A 79 9.32 -7.69 -2.94
N GLY A 80 8.42 -7.51 -1.96
CA GLY A 80 6.99 -7.78 -2.09
C GLY A 80 6.15 -6.54 -2.39
N VAL A 81 4.85 -6.70 -2.23
CA VAL A 81 3.83 -5.63 -2.41
C VAL A 81 2.97 -5.40 -1.16
N ARG A 82 3.28 -6.08 -0.06
CA ARG A 82 2.48 -6.00 1.18
C ARG A 82 2.48 -4.60 1.77
N THR A 83 3.63 -3.95 1.81
CA THR A 83 3.78 -2.56 2.29
C THR A 83 3.02 -1.59 1.39
N LEU A 84 3.07 -1.81 0.06
CA LEU A 84 2.29 -1.03 -0.90
C LEU A 84 0.79 -1.22 -0.72
N GLU A 85 0.32 -2.46 -0.53
CA GLU A 85 -1.10 -2.74 -0.28
C GLU A 85 -1.60 -2.00 0.98
N LYS A 86 -0.82 -2.01 2.06
CA LYS A 86 -1.12 -1.26 3.28
C LYS A 86 -1.20 0.24 3.00
N ALA A 87 -0.21 0.80 2.31
CA ALA A 87 -0.16 2.22 1.99
C ALA A 87 -1.34 2.67 1.10
N VAL A 88 -1.66 1.92 0.06
CA VAL A 88 -2.82 2.19 -0.80
C VAL A 88 -4.12 2.16 0.00
N LYS A 89 -4.29 1.16 0.86
CA LYS A 89 -5.47 1.06 1.74
C LYS A 89 -5.59 2.27 2.68
N ASP A 90 -4.48 2.68 3.28
CA ASP A 90 -4.46 3.83 4.19
C ASP A 90 -4.77 5.14 3.46
N ILE A 91 -4.21 5.35 2.26
CA ILE A 91 -4.48 6.52 1.42
C ILE A 91 -5.96 6.58 1.04
N VAL A 92 -6.51 5.48 0.51
CA VAL A 92 -7.90 5.42 0.06
C VAL A 92 -8.87 5.63 1.22
N ASN A 93 -8.61 5.00 2.39
CA ASN A 93 -9.43 5.19 3.57
C ASN A 93 -9.40 6.63 4.08
N LYS A 94 -8.24 7.30 4.06
CA LYS A 94 -8.12 8.71 4.45
C LYS A 94 -8.86 9.62 3.49
N ILE A 95 -8.74 9.41 2.19
CA ILE A 95 -9.47 10.18 1.17
C ILE A 95 -10.97 10.01 1.40
N ASN A 96 -11.45 8.77 1.54
CA ASN A 96 -12.86 8.47 1.76
C ASN A 96 -13.37 9.12 3.05
N PHE A 97 -12.61 9.01 4.15
CA PHE A 97 -12.93 9.67 5.41
C PHE A 97 -13.07 11.19 5.25
N MET A 98 -12.12 11.82 4.56
CA MET A 98 -12.11 13.27 4.36
C MET A 98 -13.28 13.73 3.51
N ILE A 99 -13.60 13.03 2.43
CA ILE A 99 -14.73 13.37 1.55
C ILE A 99 -16.05 13.34 2.32
N HIS A 100 -16.24 12.36 3.20
CA HIS A 100 -17.48 12.21 3.97
C HIS A 100 -17.59 13.11 5.19
N ASN A 101 -16.48 13.66 5.69
CA ASN A 101 -16.44 14.47 6.92
C ASN A 101 -16.00 15.92 6.70
N GLN A 102 -16.08 16.44 5.49
CA GLN A 102 -15.77 17.83 5.17
C GLN A 102 -17.05 18.67 4.99
N ASP A 103 -16.96 19.96 5.33
CA ASP A 103 -18.00 20.96 5.06
C ASP A 103 -17.97 21.44 3.61
N GLU A 104 -18.82 22.41 3.27
CA GLU A 104 -18.88 22.99 1.93
C GLU A 104 -17.56 23.66 1.48
N ASN A 105 -16.74 24.09 2.44
CA ASN A 105 -15.45 24.73 2.20
C ASN A 105 -14.27 23.74 2.23
N GLY A 106 -14.52 22.44 2.41
CA GLY A 106 -13.50 21.42 2.49
C GLY A 106 -12.82 21.29 3.87
N LYS A 107 -13.35 21.97 4.91
CA LYS A 107 -12.86 21.85 6.27
C LYS A 107 -13.49 20.64 6.95
N LEU A 108 -12.68 19.87 7.68
CA LEU A 108 -13.15 18.70 8.40
C LEU A 108 -14.01 19.10 9.61
N ILE A 109 -15.16 18.46 9.71
CA ILE A 109 -16.13 18.69 10.78
C ILE A 109 -15.80 17.77 11.95
N GLY A 110 -15.58 18.35 13.14
CA GLY A 110 -15.36 17.58 14.37
C GLY A 110 -14.00 16.89 14.53
N PHE A 111 -13.06 17.09 13.59
CA PHE A 111 -11.74 16.49 13.62
C PHE A 111 -10.65 17.53 13.43
N SER A 112 -9.57 17.42 14.20
CA SER A 112 -8.36 18.21 14.03
C SER A 112 -7.26 17.28 13.51
N LEU A 113 -6.86 17.46 12.26
CA LEU A 113 -5.72 16.73 11.67
C LEU A 113 -4.45 17.57 11.80
N SER A 114 -3.31 16.90 11.83
CA SER A 114 -1.98 17.56 11.83
C SER A 114 -1.64 18.22 10.48
N PHE A 115 -2.52 18.13 9.49
CA PHE A 115 -2.40 18.72 8.17
C PHE A 115 -3.74 19.27 7.72
N SER A 116 -3.72 20.25 6.84
CA SER A 116 -4.91 20.80 6.19
C SER A 116 -4.82 20.60 4.69
N ILE A 117 -5.94 20.27 4.07
CA ILE A 117 -6.08 20.31 2.63
C ILE A 117 -6.85 21.58 2.32
N SER A 118 -6.24 22.46 1.52
CA SER A 118 -6.80 23.76 1.17
C SER A 118 -7.93 23.70 0.14
N LYS A 119 -8.25 22.50 -0.36
CA LYS A 119 -9.24 22.29 -1.40
C LYS A 119 -10.20 21.17 -1.00
N LYS A 120 -11.50 21.42 -1.26
CA LYS A 120 -12.54 20.40 -1.09
C LYS A 120 -12.22 19.17 -1.95
N LEU A 121 -12.23 18.01 -1.34
CA LEU A 121 -12.06 16.74 -2.05
C LEU A 121 -13.42 16.24 -2.51
N SER A 122 -13.49 15.75 -3.74
CA SER A 122 -14.69 15.14 -4.31
C SER A 122 -14.30 14.04 -5.30
N TYR A 123 -15.16 13.08 -5.47
CA TYR A 123 -15.00 12.07 -6.51
C TYR A 123 -15.57 12.58 -7.85
N PRO A 124 -14.99 12.20 -9.00
CA PRO A 124 -13.73 11.47 -9.16
C PRO A 124 -12.51 12.31 -8.77
N LEU A 125 -11.48 11.65 -8.22
CA LEU A 125 -10.26 12.28 -7.72
C LEU A 125 -9.04 11.78 -8.49
N GLU A 126 -8.17 12.68 -8.91
CA GLU A 126 -6.84 12.33 -9.40
C GLU A 126 -5.82 12.48 -8.26
N LEU A 127 -5.11 11.39 -7.95
CA LEU A 127 -4.12 11.37 -6.89
C LEU A 127 -2.85 12.11 -7.34
N THR A 128 -2.35 13.02 -6.51
CA THR A 128 -1.13 13.81 -6.77
C THR A 128 0.01 13.43 -5.83
N LYS A 129 1.25 13.80 -6.20
CA LYS A 129 2.43 13.59 -5.35
C LYS A 129 2.32 14.31 -4.00
N GLU A 130 1.74 15.50 -3.99
CA GLU A 130 1.50 16.29 -2.76
C GLU A 130 0.53 15.56 -1.81
N MET A 131 -0.51 14.94 -2.34
CA MET A 131 -1.43 14.12 -1.55
C MET A 131 -0.72 12.89 -0.95
N ILE A 132 0.12 12.22 -1.74
CA ILE A 132 0.93 11.10 -1.22
C ILE A 132 1.81 11.56 -0.06
N ASP A 133 2.51 12.69 -0.21
CA ASP A 133 3.35 13.25 0.84
C ASP A 133 2.57 13.55 2.11
N LEU A 134 1.39 14.10 1.95
CA LEU A 134 0.51 14.44 3.05
C LEU A 134 0.04 13.18 3.80
N PHE A 135 -0.43 12.19 3.06
CA PHE A 135 -0.97 10.95 3.64
C PHE A 135 0.14 10.05 4.21
N CYS A 136 1.28 9.92 3.55
CA CYS A 136 2.40 9.13 4.06
C CYS A 136 3.08 9.76 5.29
N LYS A 137 3.18 11.08 5.38
CA LYS A 137 3.67 11.75 6.59
C LYS A 137 2.78 11.48 7.80
N ALA A 138 1.47 11.43 7.61
CA ALA A 138 0.53 11.11 8.68
C ALA A 138 0.63 9.65 9.16
N VAL A 139 0.96 8.71 8.28
CA VAL A 139 1.21 7.31 8.66
C VAL A 139 2.47 7.18 9.52
N ALA A 140 3.58 7.81 9.10
CA ALA A 140 4.85 7.75 9.84
C ALA A 140 4.75 8.30 11.27
N LYS A 141 3.92 9.34 11.50
CA LYS A 141 3.69 9.87 12.85
C LYS A 141 2.93 8.91 13.77
N ASN A 142 2.06 8.07 13.21
CA ASN A 142 1.32 7.10 14.02
C ASN A 142 2.16 5.89 14.45
N GLU A 143 3.18 5.52 13.67
CA GLU A 143 4.09 4.43 14.06
C GLU A 143 5.01 4.82 15.23
N THR A 144 5.41 6.10 15.33
CA THR A 144 6.22 6.60 16.46
C THR A 144 5.45 6.67 17.78
N ASN A 145 4.13 6.81 17.75
CA ASN A 145 3.33 6.84 18.99
C ASN A 145 2.96 5.44 19.52
N LEU A 146 3.02 4.41 18.70
CA LEU A 146 2.77 3.02 19.13
C LEU A 146 3.98 2.37 19.84
N SER A 147 5.19 2.88 19.59
CA SER A 147 6.41 2.37 20.25
C SER A 147 6.62 2.92 21.68
N LEU A 148 5.81 3.89 22.13
CA LEU A 148 5.89 4.45 23.47
C LEU A 148 5.00 3.75 24.49
N TYR A 149 4.24 2.72 24.08
CA TYR A 149 3.34 1.94 24.94
C TYR A 149 3.69 0.44 25.01
N MET A 150 4.93 0.05 24.67
CA MET A 150 5.46 -1.28 25.00
C MET A 150 6.54 -1.20 26.04
#